data_d6d79f4c396f7f8f010cc2769f397bc8
#
_entry.id   d6d79f4c396f7f8f010cc2769f397bc8
#
_cell.length_a   1.000
_cell.length_b   1.000
_cell.length_c   1.000
_cell.angle_alpha   90.00
_cell.angle_beta   90.00
_cell.angle_gamma   90.00
#
_symmetry.space_group_name_H-M   'P 1'
#
loop_
_entity.id
_entity.type
_entity.pdbx_description
1 polymer ?
#
loop_
_entity_poly.entity_id
_entity_poly.type
_entity_poly.pdbx_seq_one_letter_code
_entity_poly.pdbx_strand_id
1 'polypeptide(L)'
;MNICYIVAKEDEAAPFVERFNVEKVEGAFNPLPCILYQKKLHGEHVLNIVVNGTQHGSSLVGCEAATLTTIKAIETLQPDIVINSGTCGAFKKYGAEIGKVYIGSGVMFHDRRVMGDDEWGTQTLGNYPLSERSKEIADALALEMAKVTTGSSLDMQPCDLQIIEENGGRLKEMEAAAVAFVCSLMNVPCLLVKSVTDLLDGGVDTFEEFSRNLHKASHELSKVNIKLVD
;
A
#
# COMPACT_ATOMS: atom_id res chain seq x y z
N MET A 1 -10.90 0.22 18.63
CA MET A 1 -10.72 0.37 17.17
C MET A 1 -10.01 -0.87 16.63
N ASN A 2 -10.50 -1.42 15.54
CA ASN A 2 -9.94 -2.58 14.87
C ASN A 2 -9.19 -2.11 13.62
N ILE A 3 -7.85 -2.10 13.68
CA ILE A 3 -6.97 -1.58 12.62
C ILE A 3 -6.45 -2.74 11.81
N CYS A 4 -6.55 -2.67 10.49
CA CYS A 4 -6.05 -3.70 9.58
C CYS A 4 -5.05 -3.12 8.59
N TYR A 5 -3.80 -3.56 8.68
CA TYR A 5 -2.77 -3.29 7.69
C TYR A 5 -2.81 -4.35 6.58
N ILE A 6 -2.78 -3.90 5.32
CA ILE A 6 -2.58 -4.77 4.14
C ILE A 6 -1.19 -4.47 3.60
N VAL A 7 -0.35 -5.50 3.56
CA VAL A 7 1.06 -5.42 3.15
C VAL A 7 1.32 -6.49 2.09
N ALA A 8 2.08 -6.17 1.05
CA ALA A 8 2.33 -7.12 -0.03
C ALA A 8 3.32 -8.23 0.37
N LYS A 9 4.43 -7.88 1.00
CA LYS A 9 5.54 -8.79 1.28
C LYS A 9 5.84 -8.91 2.76
N GLU A 10 6.27 -10.11 3.20
CA GLU A 10 6.71 -10.31 4.58
C GLU A 10 7.91 -9.43 4.92
N ASP A 11 8.85 -9.20 3.98
CA ASP A 11 10.01 -8.32 4.19
C ASP A 11 9.61 -6.87 4.52
N GLU A 12 8.50 -6.38 3.96
CA GLU A 12 7.97 -5.05 4.27
C GLU A 12 7.28 -5.02 5.64
N ALA A 13 6.63 -6.11 6.02
CA ALA A 13 5.94 -6.23 7.30
C ALA A 13 6.88 -6.52 8.47
N ALA A 14 8.01 -7.20 8.25
CA ALA A 14 8.87 -7.74 9.29
C ALA A 14 9.29 -6.72 10.36
N PRO A 15 9.80 -5.50 10.03
CA PRO A 15 10.19 -4.54 11.06
C PRO A 15 9.02 -4.08 11.93
N PHE A 16 7.79 -4.08 11.38
CA PHE A 16 6.58 -3.72 12.08
C PHE A 16 6.07 -4.87 12.96
N VAL A 17 6.07 -6.09 12.42
CA VAL A 17 5.74 -7.34 13.14
C VAL A 17 6.64 -7.52 14.37
N GLU A 18 7.96 -7.36 14.19
CA GLU A 18 8.94 -7.47 15.27
C GLU A 18 8.71 -6.42 16.36
N ARG A 19 8.53 -5.16 15.96
CA ARG A 19 8.38 -4.04 16.90
C ARG A 19 7.17 -4.19 17.80
N PHE A 20 6.03 -4.62 17.25
CA PHE A 20 4.81 -4.83 18.02
C PHE A 20 4.73 -6.19 18.70
N ASN A 21 5.65 -7.10 18.39
CA ASN A 21 5.62 -8.48 18.89
C ASN A 21 4.22 -9.08 18.71
N VAL A 22 3.74 -9.04 17.47
CA VAL A 22 2.43 -9.59 17.09
C VAL A 22 2.51 -11.09 16.89
N GLU A 23 1.44 -11.81 17.18
CA GLU A 23 1.37 -13.25 17.02
C GLU A 23 0.83 -13.64 15.65
N LYS A 24 1.45 -14.62 15.02
CA LYS A 24 0.94 -15.21 13.78
C LYS A 24 -0.27 -16.08 14.08
N VAL A 25 -1.36 -15.85 13.36
CA VAL A 25 -2.60 -16.63 13.49
C VAL A 25 -2.67 -17.64 12.35
N GLU A 26 -2.41 -18.90 12.66
CA GLU A 26 -2.39 -19.97 11.65
C GLU A 26 -3.78 -20.25 11.08
N GLY A 27 -3.85 -20.40 9.76
CA GLY A 27 -5.07 -20.81 9.05
C GLY A 27 -6.20 -19.78 9.03
N ALA A 28 -5.97 -18.56 9.48
CA ALA A 28 -6.99 -17.51 9.57
C ALA A 28 -7.75 -17.26 8.26
N PHE A 29 -7.07 -17.44 7.14
CA PHE A 29 -7.60 -17.11 5.82
C PHE A 29 -7.72 -18.32 4.87
N ASN A 30 -7.63 -19.53 5.37
CA ASN A 30 -7.74 -20.72 4.52
C ASN A 30 -8.96 -20.66 3.58
N PRO A 31 -8.80 -21.10 2.31
CA PRO A 31 -7.61 -21.71 1.67
C PRO A 31 -6.62 -20.70 1.06
N LEU A 32 -6.81 -19.39 1.25
CA LEU A 32 -5.89 -18.38 0.73
C LEU A 32 -4.55 -18.39 1.49
N PRO A 33 -3.43 -18.08 0.82
CA PRO A 33 -2.11 -18.10 1.43
C PRO A 33 -1.80 -16.87 2.30
N CYS A 34 -2.77 -15.97 2.47
CA CYS A 34 -2.59 -14.76 3.26
C CYS A 34 -2.19 -15.08 4.71
N ILE A 35 -1.31 -14.27 5.26
CA ILE A 35 -0.78 -14.45 6.61
C ILE A 35 -1.37 -13.36 7.51
N LEU A 36 -1.94 -13.74 8.65
CA LEU A 36 -2.40 -12.81 9.67
C LEU A 36 -1.41 -12.78 10.84
N TYR A 37 -0.96 -11.60 11.18
CA TYR A 37 -0.35 -11.29 12.47
C TYR A 37 -1.31 -10.40 13.27
N GLN A 38 -1.56 -10.75 14.53
CA GLN A 38 -2.56 -10.06 15.33
C GLN A 38 -2.04 -9.76 16.74
N LYS A 39 -2.50 -8.63 17.29
CA LYS A 39 -2.26 -8.27 18.68
C LYS A 39 -3.44 -7.48 19.24
N LYS A 40 -3.84 -7.83 20.46
CA LYS A 40 -4.70 -6.97 21.27
C LYS A 40 -3.86 -5.85 21.86
N LEU A 41 -4.30 -4.63 21.65
CA LEU A 41 -3.71 -3.41 22.21
C LEU A 41 -4.44 -3.03 23.51
N HIS A 42 -4.11 -1.87 24.06
CA HIS A 42 -4.81 -1.37 25.25
C HIS A 42 -6.31 -1.14 24.99
N GLY A 43 -7.15 -1.53 25.95
CA GLY A 43 -8.61 -1.49 25.82
C GLY A 43 -9.12 -2.55 24.83
N GLU A 44 -10.09 -2.16 23.98
CA GLU A 44 -10.69 -3.04 22.96
C GLU A 44 -10.06 -2.87 21.56
N HIS A 45 -8.87 -2.25 21.51
CA HIS A 45 -8.18 -2.05 20.23
C HIS A 45 -7.48 -3.34 19.78
N VAL A 46 -7.55 -3.62 18.47
CA VAL A 46 -6.90 -4.77 17.84
C VAL A 46 -6.06 -4.29 16.67
N LEU A 47 -4.82 -4.72 16.63
CA LEU A 47 -3.92 -4.56 15.49
C LEU A 47 -3.88 -5.84 14.69
N ASN A 48 -4.17 -5.75 13.41
CA ASN A 48 -4.03 -6.84 12.44
C ASN A 48 -3.07 -6.40 11.35
N ILE A 49 -2.10 -7.23 11.04
CA ILE A 49 -1.20 -7.07 9.89
C ILE A 49 -1.44 -8.27 8.99
N VAL A 50 -1.94 -8.00 7.79
CA VAL A 50 -2.28 -9.04 6.81
C VAL A 50 -1.33 -8.92 5.63
N VAL A 51 -0.59 -9.99 5.36
CA VAL A 51 0.35 -10.07 4.24
C VAL A 51 -0.26 -10.96 3.15
N ASN A 52 -0.03 -10.63 1.88
CA ASN A 52 -0.58 -11.38 0.74
C ASN A 52 -0.15 -12.87 0.74
N GLY A 53 1.00 -13.16 1.36
CA GLY A 53 1.55 -14.52 1.44
C GLY A 53 2.38 -14.89 0.22
N THR A 54 2.56 -16.20 0.04
CA THR A 54 3.45 -16.76 -0.99
C THR A 54 2.77 -17.88 -1.77
N GLN A 55 3.18 -18.05 -3.02
CA GLN A 55 2.80 -19.21 -3.83
C GLN A 55 4.05 -19.71 -4.58
N HIS A 56 4.29 -21.02 -4.55
CA HIS A 56 5.45 -21.65 -5.16
C HIS A 56 6.81 -21.02 -4.76
N GLY A 57 6.90 -20.53 -3.52
CA GLY A 57 8.11 -19.90 -2.99
C GLY A 57 8.30 -18.42 -3.36
N SER A 58 7.35 -17.82 -4.08
CA SER A 58 7.40 -16.41 -4.46
C SER A 58 6.33 -15.60 -3.71
N SER A 59 6.67 -14.38 -3.29
CA SER A 59 5.70 -13.46 -2.69
C SER A 59 4.61 -13.10 -3.69
N LEU A 60 3.37 -13.09 -3.23
CA LEU A 60 2.22 -12.63 -4.02
C LEU A 60 2.16 -11.10 -3.96
N VAL A 61 2.40 -10.46 -5.09
CA VAL A 61 2.34 -9.00 -5.26
C VAL A 61 1.32 -8.63 -6.33
N GLY A 62 0.96 -7.36 -6.39
CA GLY A 62 0.07 -6.84 -7.41
C GLY A 62 -1.41 -6.83 -7.05
N CYS A 63 -2.19 -6.32 -7.98
CA CYS A 63 -3.60 -5.99 -7.78
C CYS A 63 -4.47 -7.20 -7.42
N GLU A 64 -4.22 -8.35 -8.04
CA GLU A 64 -5.01 -9.58 -7.82
C GLU A 64 -4.84 -10.10 -6.41
N ALA A 65 -3.59 -10.20 -5.94
CA ALA A 65 -3.28 -10.65 -4.59
C ALA A 65 -3.85 -9.67 -3.55
N ALA A 66 -3.62 -8.37 -3.74
CA ALA A 66 -4.12 -7.33 -2.85
C ALA A 66 -5.65 -7.30 -2.77
N THR A 67 -6.34 -7.50 -3.91
CA THR A 67 -7.81 -7.59 -3.94
C THR A 67 -8.31 -8.75 -3.09
N LEU A 68 -7.79 -9.96 -3.32
CA LEU A 68 -8.19 -11.16 -2.58
C LEU A 68 -7.90 -11.02 -1.08
N THR A 69 -6.71 -10.53 -0.74
CA THR A 69 -6.29 -10.31 0.64
C THR A 69 -7.21 -9.30 1.34
N THR A 70 -7.52 -8.17 0.68
CA THR A 70 -8.33 -7.12 1.29
C THR A 70 -9.77 -7.56 1.50
N ILE A 71 -10.40 -8.21 0.51
CA ILE A 71 -11.75 -8.77 0.67
C ILE A 71 -11.77 -9.72 1.87
N LYS A 72 -10.84 -10.68 1.88
CA LYS A 72 -10.80 -11.70 2.92
C LYS A 72 -10.53 -11.11 4.31
N ALA A 73 -9.65 -10.12 4.40
CA ALA A 73 -9.37 -9.43 5.65
C ALA A 73 -10.59 -8.66 6.16
N ILE A 74 -11.30 -7.91 5.31
CA ILE A 74 -12.48 -7.14 5.71
C ILE A 74 -13.61 -8.08 6.17
N GLU A 75 -13.90 -9.13 5.40
CA GLU A 75 -14.95 -10.11 5.75
C GLU A 75 -14.67 -10.82 7.09
N THR A 76 -13.41 -11.18 7.33
CA THR A 76 -13.03 -11.99 8.49
C THR A 76 -12.82 -11.14 9.73
N LEU A 77 -12.19 -9.98 9.59
CA LEU A 77 -11.72 -9.16 10.72
C LEU A 77 -12.65 -7.98 11.03
N GLN A 78 -13.48 -7.55 10.07
CA GLN A 78 -14.38 -6.39 10.20
C GLN A 78 -13.67 -5.14 10.76
N PRO A 79 -12.62 -4.65 10.09
CA PRO A 79 -11.83 -3.52 10.57
C PRO A 79 -12.58 -2.21 10.47
N ASP A 80 -12.30 -1.30 11.42
CA ASP A 80 -12.77 0.10 11.37
C ASP A 80 -12.02 0.93 10.33
N ILE A 81 -10.80 0.53 10.00
CA ILE A 81 -9.95 1.14 8.98
C ILE A 81 -8.99 0.12 8.38
N VAL A 82 -8.79 0.21 7.07
CA VAL A 82 -7.73 -0.50 6.35
C VAL A 82 -6.59 0.49 6.04
N ILE A 83 -5.36 0.08 6.34
CA ILE A 83 -4.15 0.83 6.01
C ILE A 83 -3.34 0.00 5.02
N ASN A 84 -3.26 0.43 3.76
CA ASN A 84 -2.30 -0.18 2.84
C ASN A 84 -0.93 0.45 3.08
N SER A 85 -0.04 -0.36 3.60
CA SER A 85 1.32 0.02 3.98
C SER A 85 2.32 -0.79 3.16
N GLY A 86 3.27 -0.12 2.50
CA GLY A 86 4.24 -0.79 1.65
C GLY A 86 5.24 0.18 1.03
N THR A 87 6.06 -0.33 0.13
CA THR A 87 7.09 0.43 -0.56
C THR A 87 6.60 0.95 -1.92
N CYS A 88 7.32 1.91 -2.49
CA CYS A 88 7.01 2.50 -3.79
C CYS A 88 8.26 3.09 -4.46
N GLY A 89 8.23 3.16 -5.78
CA GLY A 89 9.07 4.09 -6.54
C GLY A 89 8.51 5.52 -6.48
N ALA A 90 9.38 6.51 -6.59
CA ALA A 90 9.00 7.92 -6.58
C ALA A 90 9.90 8.77 -7.47
N PHE A 91 9.49 9.99 -7.82
CA PHE A 91 10.27 10.87 -8.68
C PHE A 91 11.15 11.83 -7.87
N LYS A 92 12.46 11.76 -8.11
CA LYS A 92 13.46 12.67 -7.53
C LYS A 92 13.16 14.15 -7.87
N LYS A 93 12.66 14.41 -9.07
CA LYS A 93 12.27 15.78 -9.51
C LYS A 93 11.20 16.43 -8.63
N TYR A 94 10.44 15.64 -7.86
CA TYR A 94 9.46 16.12 -6.88
C TYR A 94 9.96 16.04 -5.44
N GLY A 95 11.28 15.91 -5.23
CA GLY A 95 11.89 15.90 -3.90
C GLY A 95 11.76 14.56 -3.16
N ALA A 96 11.59 13.46 -3.89
CA ALA A 96 11.63 12.13 -3.29
C ALA A 96 13.06 11.72 -2.97
N GLU A 97 13.22 10.98 -1.86
CA GLU A 97 14.46 10.40 -1.38
C GLU A 97 14.21 8.99 -0.87
N ILE A 98 15.21 8.12 -0.97
CA ILE A 98 15.13 6.73 -0.48
C ILE A 98 14.85 6.69 1.02
N GLY A 99 13.76 6.00 1.40
CA GLY A 99 13.28 5.88 2.77
C GLY A 99 12.32 6.99 3.20
N LYS A 100 12.08 8.01 2.37
CA LYS A 100 11.06 9.02 2.66
C LYS A 100 9.68 8.41 2.68
N VAL A 101 8.88 8.72 3.70
CA VAL A 101 7.52 8.18 3.87
C VAL A 101 6.49 9.23 3.51
N TYR A 102 5.45 8.80 2.82
CA TYR A 102 4.34 9.63 2.38
C TYR A 102 2.99 9.06 2.83
N ILE A 103 2.05 9.95 3.06
CA ILE A 103 0.62 9.62 3.15
C ILE A 103 -0.02 9.82 1.77
N GLY A 104 -0.87 8.89 1.35
CA GLY A 104 -1.60 9.02 0.08
C GLY A 104 -2.59 10.18 0.10
N SER A 105 -2.48 11.09 -0.89
CA SER A 105 -3.44 12.17 -1.12
C SER A 105 -4.54 11.79 -2.10
N GLY A 106 -4.39 10.69 -2.79
CA GLY A 106 -5.29 10.10 -3.77
C GLY A 106 -4.66 8.84 -4.33
N VAL A 107 -5.44 8.06 -5.05
CA VAL A 107 -4.99 6.80 -5.65
C VAL A 107 -5.61 6.59 -7.02
N MET A 108 -4.85 6.05 -7.96
CA MET A 108 -5.34 5.70 -9.28
C MET A 108 -4.57 4.53 -9.90
N PHE A 109 -5.13 3.92 -10.94
CA PHE A 109 -4.39 3.01 -11.82
C PHE A 109 -3.70 3.80 -12.94
N HIS A 110 -2.47 3.44 -13.29
CA HIS A 110 -1.73 4.05 -14.41
C HIS A 110 -1.61 3.13 -15.64
N ASP A 111 -1.88 1.84 -15.49
CA ASP A 111 -1.71 0.83 -16.56
C ASP A 111 -3.03 0.30 -17.14
N ARG A 112 -4.18 0.70 -16.62
CA ARG A 112 -5.48 0.33 -17.17
C ARG A 112 -5.77 1.10 -18.45
N ARG A 113 -6.06 0.38 -19.51
CA ARG A 113 -6.42 0.92 -20.83
C ARG A 113 -7.79 0.39 -21.21
N VAL A 114 -8.83 1.07 -20.73
CA VAL A 114 -10.21 0.81 -21.12
C VAL A 114 -10.57 1.86 -22.14
N MET A 115 -10.82 1.43 -23.37
CA MET A 115 -11.25 2.32 -24.44
C MET A 115 -12.75 2.53 -24.35
N GLY A 116 -13.20 3.78 -24.35
CA GLY A 116 -14.60 4.14 -24.25
C GLY A 116 -14.81 5.62 -23.94
N ASP A 117 -16.05 5.98 -23.83
CA ASP A 117 -16.51 7.32 -23.45
C ASP A 117 -16.42 7.55 -21.93
N ASP A 118 -16.92 8.68 -21.46
CA ASP A 118 -16.79 9.14 -20.06
C ASP A 118 -17.32 8.15 -19.01
N GLU A 119 -18.25 7.27 -19.35
CA GLU A 119 -18.77 6.25 -18.43
C GLU A 119 -17.70 5.22 -18.06
N TRP A 120 -16.84 4.83 -18.99
CA TRP A 120 -15.73 3.91 -18.77
C TRP A 120 -14.47 4.62 -18.26
N GLY A 121 -14.31 5.91 -18.59
CA GLY A 121 -13.13 6.69 -18.24
C GLY A 121 -12.91 6.78 -16.72
N THR A 122 -13.97 6.93 -15.93
CA THR A 122 -13.88 6.94 -14.46
C THR A 122 -13.37 5.62 -13.90
N GLN A 123 -13.72 4.50 -14.53
CA GLN A 123 -13.23 3.18 -14.12
C GLN A 123 -11.79 2.92 -14.56
N THR A 124 -11.33 3.57 -15.62
CA THR A 124 -9.96 3.43 -16.11
C THR A 124 -8.96 3.90 -15.06
N LEU A 125 -9.11 5.12 -14.57
CA LEU A 125 -8.22 5.68 -13.54
C LEU A 125 -8.53 5.16 -12.14
N GLY A 126 -9.79 4.97 -11.81
CA GLY A 126 -10.22 4.38 -10.55
C GLY A 126 -10.13 5.29 -9.33
N ASN A 127 -9.83 6.53 -9.39
CA ASN A 127 -9.76 7.54 -8.30
C ASN A 127 -10.64 7.24 -7.06
N TYR A 128 -10.34 6.13 -6.35
CA TYR A 128 -11.13 5.66 -5.22
C TYR A 128 -10.95 6.55 -3.99
N PRO A 129 -12.00 6.71 -3.16
CA PRO A 129 -11.92 7.54 -1.96
C PRO A 129 -10.94 6.97 -0.95
N LEU A 130 -10.19 7.86 -0.32
CA LEU A 130 -9.35 7.57 0.83
C LEU A 130 -9.99 8.14 2.10
N SER A 131 -9.47 7.76 3.26
CA SER A 131 -9.92 8.26 4.56
C SER A 131 -9.85 9.78 4.61
N GLU A 132 -10.92 10.44 5.04
CA GLU A 132 -10.98 11.89 5.24
C GLU A 132 -9.94 12.37 6.26
N ARG A 133 -9.49 11.49 7.15
CA ARG A 133 -8.45 11.78 8.14
C ARG A 133 -7.03 11.76 7.58
N SER A 134 -6.83 11.40 6.29
CA SER A 134 -5.48 11.30 5.69
C SER A 134 -4.67 12.59 5.86
N LYS A 135 -5.31 13.76 5.68
CA LYS A 135 -4.63 15.06 5.85
C LYS A 135 -4.30 15.35 7.31
N GLU A 136 -5.24 15.15 8.23
CA GLU A 136 -5.03 15.31 9.66
C GLU A 136 -3.84 14.47 10.15
N ILE A 137 -3.80 13.21 9.72
CA ILE A 137 -2.73 12.26 10.05
C ILE A 137 -1.38 12.73 9.48
N ALA A 138 -1.35 13.16 8.21
CA ALA A 138 -0.14 13.66 7.58
C ALA A 138 0.43 14.88 8.34
N ASP A 139 -0.44 15.84 8.69
CA ASP A 139 -0.07 17.04 9.42
C ASP A 139 0.46 16.69 10.85
N ALA A 140 -0.23 15.78 11.56
CA ALA A 140 0.16 15.36 12.90
C ALA A 140 1.52 14.64 12.94
N LEU A 141 1.83 13.89 11.89
CA LEU A 141 3.10 13.17 11.77
C LEU A 141 4.19 13.95 11.03
N ALA A 142 3.91 15.17 10.58
CA ALA A 142 4.77 16.01 9.74
C ALA A 142 5.25 15.26 8.47
N LEU A 143 4.34 14.53 7.82
CA LEU A 143 4.59 13.79 6.59
C LEU A 143 4.01 14.51 5.38
N GLU A 144 4.71 14.41 4.25
CA GLU A 144 4.18 14.90 2.98
C GLU A 144 3.09 13.97 2.44
N MET A 145 2.16 14.57 1.70
CA MET A 145 1.14 13.83 0.97
C MET A 145 1.49 13.76 -0.51
N ALA A 146 1.25 12.60 -1.11
CA ALA A 146 1.49 12.40 -2.54
C ALA A 146 0.43 11.46 -3.16
N LYS A 147 0.08 11.69 -4.43
CA LYS A 147 -0.82 10.81 -5.17
C LYS A 147 -0.11 9.51 -5.53
N VAL A 148 -0.70 8.39 -5.14
CA VAL A 148 -0.22 7.04 -5.41
C VAL A 148 -0.78 6.55 -6.74
N THR A 149 0.05 5.88 -7.53
CA THR A 149 -0.37 5.26 -8.78
C THR A 149 0.00 3.79 -8.80
N THR A 150 -0.96 2.96 -9.16
CA THR A 150 -0.86 1.50 -9.11
C THR A 150 -0.85 0.92 -10.53
N GLY A 151 0.00 -0.06 -10.75
CA GLY A 151 0.03 -0.87 -11.96
C GLY A 151 0.59 -2.24 -11.69
N SER A 152 0.39 -3.17 -12.63
CA SER A 152 0.78 -4.58 -12.45
C SER A 152 2.23 -4.89 -12.81
N SER A 153 3.02 -3.86 -13.19
CA SER A 153 4.43 -4.02 -13.57
C SER A 153 5.36 -3.27 -12.62
N LEU A 154 6.48 -3.91 -12.28
CA LEU A 154 7.54 -3.27 -11.48
C LEU A 154 8.23 -2.16 -12.29
N ASP A 155 8.55 -2.43 -13.57
CA ASP A 155 9.09 -1.44 -14.49
C ASP A 155 8.06 -0.37 -14.87
N MET A 156 8.49 0.66 -15.56
CA MET A 156 7.64 1.75 -16.03
C MET A 156 7.84 1.96 -17.53
N GLN A 157 6.76 1.79 -18.29
CA GLN A 157 6.77 2.09 -19.71
C GLN A 157 6.52 3.57 -19.99
N PRO A 158 6.94 4.13 -21.14
CA PRO A 158 6.69 5.52 -21.47
C PRO A 158 5.21 5.94 -21.42
N CYS A 159 4.30 5.04 -21.79
CA CYS A 159 2.86 5.30 -21.72
C CYS A 159 2.36 5.37 -20.27
N ASP A 160 2.95 4.59 -19.36
CA ASP A 160 2.60 4.64 -17.94
C ASP A 160 3.07 5.97 -17.33
N LEU A 161 4.32 6.39 -17.66
CA LEU A 161 4.85 7.67 -17.23
C LEU A 161 3.96 8.82 -17.68
N GLN A 162 3.50 8.82 -18.94
CA GLN A 162 2.59 9.84 -19.45
C GLN A 162 1.32 9.94 -18.61
N ILE A 163 0.65 8.79 -18.36
CA ILE A 163 -0.58 8.76 -17.56
C ILE A 163 -0.33 9.22 -16.13
N ILE A 164 0.79 8.82 -15.52
CA ILE A 164 1.18 9.23 -14.18
C ILE A 164 1.33 10.76 -14.11
N GLU A 165 2.08 11.36 -15.03
CA GLU A 165 2.35 12.81 -15.05
C GLU A 165 1.09 13.63 -15.33
N GLU A 166 0.31 13.26 -16.35
CA GLU A 166 -0.94 13.95 -16.72
C GLU A 166 -1.96 13.99 -15.57
N ASN A 167 -1.92 12.98 -14.69
CA ASN A 167 -2.83 12.87 -13.56
C ASN A 167 -2.22 13.24 -12.20
N GLY A 168 -1.03 13.82 -12.19
CA GLY A 168 -0.36 14.31 -10.97
C GLY A 168 0.12 13.20 -10.03
N GLY A 169 0.37 12.00 -10.56
CA GLY A 169 0.95 10.89 -9.82
C GLY A 169 2.39 11.18 -9.40
N ARG A 170 2.77 10.79 -8.21
CA ARG A 170 4.11 11.03 -7.65
C ARG A 170 4.77 9.78 -7.10
N LEU A 171 3.96 8.78 -6.73
CA LEU A 171 4.39 7.49 -6.21
C LEU A 171 3.86 6.39 -7.12
N LYS A 172 4.70 5.41 -7.45
CA LYS A 172 4.34 4.24 -8.27
C LYS A 172 4.53 2.96 -7.47
N GLU A 173 3.50 2.13 -7.44
CA GLU A 173 3.52 0.84 -6.75
C GLU A 173 2.51 -0.13 -7.38
N MET A 174 2.19 -1.27 -6.74
CA MET A 174 1.47 -2.34 -7.40
C MET A 174 0.14 -2.78 -6.73
N GLU A 175 -0.29 -2.18 -5.60
CA GLU A 175 -1.43 -2.69 -4.81
C GLU A 175 -2.48 -1.65 -4.39
N ALA A 176 -2.08 -0.42 -4.12
CA ALA A 176 -2.89 0.56 -3.39
C ALA A 176 -4.26 0.84 -4.01
N ALA A 177 -4.34 0.96 -5.34
CA ALA A 177 -5.62 1.22 -5.99
C ALA A 177 -6.57 0.00 -5.90
N ALA A 178 -6.03 -1.22 -5.89
CA ALA A 178 -6.83 -2.43 -5.69
C ALA A 178 -7.36 -2.52 -4.25
N VAL A 179 -6.53 -2.19 -3.26
CA VAL A 179 -6.96 -2.11 -1.85
C VAL A 179 -8.04 -1.04 -1.67
N ALA A 180 -7.82 0.17 -2.18
CA ALA A 180 -8.78 1.27 -2.09
C ALA A 180 -10.09 0.97 -2.82
N PHE A 181 -10.04 0.27 -3.96
CA PHE A 181 -11.21 -0.21 -4.68
C PHE A 181 -12.08 -1.12 -3.79
N VAL A 182 -11.49 -2.14 -3.18
CA VAL A 182 -12.23 -3.05 -2.28
C VAL A 182 -12.80 -2.29 -1.09
N CYS A 183 -12.00 -1.44 -0.44
CA CYS A 183 -12.44 -0.63 0.68
C CYS A 183 -13.64 0.28 0.30
N SER A 184 -13.61 0.88 -0.88
CA SER A 184 -14.71 1.69 -1.41
C SER A 184 -15.99 0.89 -1.59
N LEU A 185 -15.92 -0.32 -2.14
CA LEU A 185 -17.07 -1.20 -2.32
C LEU A 185 -17.66 -1.70 -1.00
N MET A 186 -16.81 -1.91 0.00
CA MET A 186 -17.20 -2.45 1.31
C MET A 186 -17.42 -1.36 2.36
N ASN A 187 -17.35 -0.07 1.98
CA ASN A 187 -17.55 1.10 2.85
C ASN A 187 -16.62 1.10 4.07
N VAL A 188 -15.37 0.69 3.90
CA VAL A 188 -14.33 0.74 4.95
C VAL A 188 -13.36 1.88 4.62
N PRO A 189 -13.05 2.78 5.56
CA PRO A 189 -12.03 3.82 5.35
C PRO A 189 -10.68 3.24 4.97
N CYS A 190 -10.01 3.82 3.97
CA CYS A 190 -8.69 3.39 3.49
C CYS A 190 -7.66 4.50 3.67
N LEU A 191 -6.52 4.18 4.29
CA LEU A 191 -5.36 5.06 4.40
C LEU A 191 -4.19 4.42 3.63
N LEU A 192 -3.40 5.24 2.95
CA LEU A 192 -2.19 4.77 2.25
C LEU A 192 -0.95 5.35 2.91
N VAL A 193 0.02 4.48 3.22
CA VAL A 193 1.32 4.86 3.79
C VAL A 193 2.42 4.19 2.96
N LYS A 194 3.26 4.99 2.32
CA LYS A 194 4.25 4.49 1.36
C LYS A 194 5.65 5.02 1.65
N SER A 195 6.65 4.14 1.59
CA SER A 195 8.07 4.48 1.74
C SER A 195 8.83 4.23 0.45
N VAL A 196 9.72 5.14 0.10
CA VAL A 196 10.43 5.12 -1.19
C VAL A 196 11.59 4.12 -1.18
N THR A 197 11.59 3.19 -2.13
CA THR A 197 12.67 2.23 -2.39
C THR A 197 13.55 2.61 -3.58
N ASP A 198 12.95 3.27 -4.59
CA ASP A 198 13.62 3.54 -5.86
C ASP A 198 13.19 4.88 -6.45
N LEU A 199 14.09 5.50 -7.20
CA LEU A 199 13.87 6.79 -7.85
C LEU A 199 13.62 6.57 -9.35
N LEU A 200 12.37 6.70 -9.77
CA LEU A 200 11.90 6.42 -11.13
C LEU A 200 12.60 7.24 -12.23
N ASP A 201 13.15 8.40 -11.86
CA ASP A 201 13.94 9.31 -12.71
C ASP A 201 15.41 9.39 -12.26
N GLY A 202 15.88 8.40 -11.47
CA GLY A 202 17.24 8.33 -10.93
C GLY A 202 18.27 7.73 -11.88
N GLY A 203 17.83 7.05 -12.94
CA GLY A 203 18.72 6.42 -13.94
C GLY A 203 19.36 5.10 -13.49
N VAL A 204 18.90 4.52 -12.38
CA VAL A 204 19.27 3.19 -11.90
C VAL A 204 18.17 2.21 -12.29
N ASP A 205 18.51 0.95 -12.51
CA ASP A 205 17.52 -0.11 -12.73
C ASP A 205 16.59 -0.24 -11.50
N THR A 206 15.28 -0.25 -11.74
CA THR A 206 14.26 -0.25 -10.70
C THR A 206 14.40 -1.45 -9.76
N PHE A 207 14.62 -2.66 -10.30
CA PHE A 207 14.73 -3.85 -9.48
C PHE A 207 16.01 -3.86 -8.63
N GLU A 208 17.11 -3.37 -9.17
CA GLU A 208 18.36 -3.23 -8.42
C GLU A 208 18.20 -2.23 -7.28
N GLU A 209 17.65 -1.05 -7.56
CA GLU A 209 17.47 0.00 -6.56
C GLU A 209 16.47 -0.41 -5.47
N PHE A 210 15.33 -0.98 -5.85
CA PHE A 210 14.34 -1.58 -4.96
C PHE A 210 14.98 -2.60 -4.03
N SER A 211 15.68 -3.60 -4.58
CA SER A 211 16.26 -4.69 -3.80
C SER A 211 17.29 -4.20 -2.78
N ARG A 212 18.12 -3.23 -3.18
CA ARG A 212 19.14 -2.63 -2.33
C ARG A 212 18.55 -1.84 -1.18
N ASN A 213 17.43 -1.16 -1.39
CA ASN A 213 16.86 -0.22 -0.43
C ASN A 213 15.65 -0.75 0.35
N LEU A 214 15.14 -1.94 0.03
CA LEU A 214 13.94 -2.52 0.64
C LEU A 214 14.01 -2.49 2.17
N HIS A 215 15.11 -2.98 2.75
CA HIS A 215 15.27 -3.01 4.21
C HIS A 215 15.23 -1.60 4.84
N LYS A 216 15.91 -0.62 4.23
CA LYS A 216 15.89 0.77 4.72
C LYS A 216 14.47 1.35 4.65
N ALA A 217 13.82 1.22 3.51
CA ALA A 217 12.47 1.75 3.31
C ALA A 217 11.45 1.12 4.26
N SER A 218 11.48 -0.21 4.42
CA SER A 218 10.59 -0.94 5.34
C SER A 218 10.83 -0.53 6.82
N HIS A 219 12.08 -0.26 7.20
CA HIS A 219 12.39 0.24 8.54
C HIS A 219 11.85 1.66 8.79
N GLU A 220 12.01 2.58 7.84
CA GLU A 220 11.43 3.93 7.96
C GLU A 220 9.88 3.88 7.96
N LEU A 221 9.29 3.02 7.12
CA LEU A 221 7.86 2.76 7.10
C LEU A 221 7.34 2.27 8.45
N SER A 222 8.04 1.32 9.06
CA SER A 222 7.65 0.77 10.37
C SER A 222 7.61 1.82 11.48
N LYS A 223 8.51 2.82 11.46
CA LYS A 223 8.49 3.93 12.43
C LYS A 223 7.21 4.76 12.34
N VAL A 224 6.69 4.95 11.12
CA VAL A 224 5.43 5.66 10.89
C VAL A 224 4.25 4.79 11.29
N ASN A 225 4.24 3.51 10.90
CA ASN A 225 3.18 2.57 11.29
C ASN A 225 3.02 2.44 12.82
N ILE A 226 4.14 2.50 13.56
CA ILE A 226 4.12 2.51 15.02
C ILE A 226 3.37 3.73 15.55
N LYS A 227 3.71 4.93 15.06
CA LYS A 227 3.05 6.17 15.48
C LYS A 227 1.57 6.26 15.11
N LEU A 228 1.12 5.48 14.12
CA LEU A 228 -0.30 5.40 13.73
C LEU A 228 -1.11 4.50 14.66
N VAL A 229 -0.45 3.61 15.40
CA VAL A 229 -1.09 2.67 16.33
C VAL A 229 -1.04 3.17 17.78
N ASP A 230 0.02 3.93 18.15
CA ASP A 230 0.18 4.55 19.48
C ASP A 230 -0.76 5.76 19.64
#